data_88b860717b3917337e5399ad2f3cd4d0
#
_entry.id   88b860717b3917337e5399ad2f3cd4d0
#
_cell.length_a   1.000
_cell.length_b   1.000
_cell.length_c   1.000
_cell.angle_alpha   90.00
_cell.angle_beta   90.00
_cell.angle_gamma   90.00
#
_symmetry.space_group_name_H-M   'P 1'
#
loop_
_entity.id
_entity.type
_entity.pdbx_description
1 polymer ?
#
loop_
_entity_poly.entity_id
_entity_poly.type
_entity_poly.pdbx_seq_one_letter_code
_entity_poly.pdbx_strand_id
1 'polypeptide(L)'
;AVPTLVLVGATLLVAALRLTPAAGNLIVAFPGKFFAVGLALMGVWALARRSFEREEMQEWLWETWRFVKQIFPLLIVGVFFAGMFRAITPEEWVQQLAGRNTIWANLIGVTFGVFMYFPTLVEVPVAAAFLDLGMHRGPLLAYLLADPELSLQSILVTGRIMGRAKTATYVSLVALFSTVAGYLFGAALAAF
;
A
#
# COMPACT_ATOMS: atom_id res chain seq x y z
N ALA A 1 -18.12 12.36 17.89
CA ALA A 1 -16.69 12.54 18.27
C ALA A 1 -16.14 11.33 19.03
N VAL A 2 -16.78 10.85 20.09
CA VAL A 2 -16.30 9.70 20.89
C VAL A 2 -16.19 8.40 20.09
N PRO A 3 -17.18 7.97 19.25
CA PRO A 3 -17.08 6.71 18.53
C PRO A 3 -15.97 6.69 17.47
N THR A 4 -15.62 7.83 16.89
CA THR A 4 -14.54 7.91 15.88
C THR A 4 -13.16 7.74 16.51
N LEU A 5 -12.91 8.37 17.66
CA LEU A 5 -11.66 8.21 18.39
C LEU A 5 -11.51 6.78 18.94
N VAL A 6 -12.60 6.18 19.41
CA VAL A 6 -12.62 4.78 19.86
C VAL A 6 -12.37 3.82 18.69
N LEU A 7 -12.95 4.06 17.51
CA LEU A 7 -12.76 3.22 16.35
C LEU A 7 -11.33 3.33 15.80
N VAL A 8 -10.79 4.55 15.69
CA VAL A 8 -9.40 4.77 15.27
C VAL A 8 -8.43 4.17 16.29
N GLY A 9 -8.68 4.35 17.58
CA GLY A 9 -7.89 3.72 18.65
C GLY A 9 -7.97 2.19 18.58
N ALA A 10 -9.16 1.62 18.37
CA ALA A 10 -9.35 0.18 18.26
C ALA A 10 -8.69 -0.41 16.99
N THR A 11 -8.78 0.27 15.84
CA THR A 11 -8.10 -0.19 14.61
C THR A 11 -6.59 -0.12 14.71
N LEU A 12 -6.05 0.94 15.31
CA LEU A 12 -4.61 1.04 15.59
C LEU A 12 -4.16 -0.03 16.60
N LEU A 13 -4.99 -0.32 17.59
CA LEU A 13 -4.72 -1.35 18.60
C LEU A 13 -4.73 -2.75 17.96
N VAL A 14 -5.68 -3.04 17.10
CA VAL A 14 -5.76 -4.31 16.35
C VAL A 14 -4.61 -4.45 15.36
N ALA A 15 -4.26 -3.38 14.63
CA ALA A 15 -3.15 -3.37 13.68
C ALA A 15 -1.77 -3.55 14.35
N ALA A 16 -1.67 -3.15 15.62
CA ALA A 16 -0.43 -3.28 16.40
C ALA A 16 -0.33 -4.59 17.19
N LEU A 17 -1.44 -5.36 17.34
CA LEU A 17 -1.46 -6.67 18.00
C LEU A 17 -0.87 -7.72 17.05
N ARG A 18 0.36 -8.20 17.36
CA ARG A 18 0.89 -9.42 16.74
C ARG A 18 0.51 -10.62 17.61
N LEU A 19 -0.40 -11.43 17.10
CA LEU A 19 -0.72 -12.73 17.68
C LEU A 19 0.30 -13.75 17.15
N THR A 20 1.31 -14.08 17.95
CA THR A 20 2.22 -15.18 17.63
C THR A 20 1.74 -16.45 18.34
N PRO A 21 1.32 -17.49 17.60
CA PRO A 21 1.01 -18.78 18.22
C PRO A 21 2.34 -19.43 18.64
N ALA A 22 2.60 -19.52 19.93
CA ALA A 22 3.70 -20.27 20.49
C ALA A 22 3.14 -21.37 21.40
N ALA A 23 3.33 -22.61 21.02
CA ALA A 23 3.17 -23.82 21.84
C ALA A 23 1.98 -23.81 22.84
N GLY A 24 0.77 -23.61 22.35
CA GLY A 24 -0.45 -23.77 23.15
C GLY A 24 -0.89 -22.54 23.98
N ASN A 25 -0.11 -21.46 24.03
CA ASN A 25 -0.46 -20.21 24.72
C ASN A 25 -0.42 -19.04 23.75
N LEU A 26 -1.49 -18.23 23.72
CA LEU A 26 -1.54 -16.94 23.02
C LEU A 26 -0.71 -15.92 23.81
N ILE A 27 0.51 -15.64 23.35
CA ILE A 27 1.34 -14.57 23.92
C ILE A 27 1.01 -13.27 23.19
N VAL A 28 0.38 -12.34 23.88
CA VAL A 28 0.15 -10.99 23.40
C VAL A 28 1.44 -10.20 23.65
N ALA A 29 2.28 -10.08 22.63
CA ALA A 29 3.45 -9.23 22.69
C ALA A 29 3.03 -7.77 22.44
N PHE A 30 3.27 -6.89 23.43
CA PHE A 30 3.12 -5.45 23.28
C PHE A 30 4.46 -4.85 22.80
N PRO A 31 4.67 -4.68 21.50
CA PRO A 31 5.86 -4.02 21.00
C PRO A 31 5.83 -2.54 21.40
N GLY A 32 7.01 -1.94 21.67
CA GLY A 32 7.14 -0.53 22.09
C GLY A 32 6.51 0.50 21.16
N LYS A 33 6.04 0.08 19.98
CA LYS A 33 5.23 0.88 19.04
C LYS A 33 3.92 1.39 19.66
N PHE A 34 3.32 0.69 20.63
CA PHE A 34 2.11 1.15 21.32
C PHE A 34 2.34 2.41 22.14
N PHE A 35 3.50 2.50 22.80
CA PHE A 35 3.87 3.72 23.53
C PHE A 35 4.05 4.90 22.57
N ALA A 36 4.67 4.69 21.42
CA ALA A 36 4.85 5.73 20.40
C ALA A 36 3.51 6.17 19.81
N VAL A 37 2.61 5.23 19.49
CA VAL A 37 1.26 5.53 19.00
C VAL A 37 0.42 6.22 20.06
N GLY A 38 0.48 5.78 21.32
CA GLY A 38 -0.22 6.41 22.44
C GLY A 38 0.26 7.84 22.68
N LEU A 39 1.57 8.08 22.64
CA LEU A 39 2.17 9.42 22.76
C LEU A 39 1.79 10.31 21.56
N ALA A 40 1.81 9.77 20.35
CA ALA A 40 1.39 10.50 19.14
C ALA A 40 -0.09 10.89 19.22
N LEU A 41 -0.97 9.98 19.64
CA LEU A 41 -2.41 10.27 19.81
C LEU A 41 -2.66 11.29 20.93
N MET A 42 -1.94 11.20 22.04
CA MET A 42 -2.00 12.23 23.10
C MET A 42 -1.50 13.58 22.61
N GLY A 43 -0.41 13.60 21.83
CA GLY A 43 0.13 14.81 21.21
C GLY A 43 -0.86 15.46 20.25
N VAL A 44 -1.46 14.68 19.37
CA VAL A 44 -2.51 15.15 18.43
C VAL A 44 -3.73 15.66 19.21
N TRP A 45 -4.16 14.95 20.25
CA TRP A 45 -5.28 15.40 21.08
C TRP A 45 -5.00 16.69 21.86
N ALA A 46 -3.79 16.85 22.40
CA ALA A 46 -3.36 18.06 23.10
C ALA A 46 -3.26 19.26 22.14
N LEU A 47 -2.68 19.05 20.94
CA LEU A 47 -2.63 20.04 19.86
C LEU A 47 -4.04 20.44 19.41
N ALA A 48 -4.89 19.47 19.18
CA ALA A 48 -6.26 19.69 18.76
C ALA A 48 -7.06 20.52 19.77
N ARG A 49 -6.91 20.23 21.08
CA ARG A 49 -7.56 21.02 22.14
C ARG A 49 -7.01 22.43 22.30
N ARG A 50 -5.75 22.65 21.93
CA ARG A 50 -5.08 23.95 22.13
C ARG A 50 -5.23 24.89 20.93
N SER A 51 -5.36 24.35 19.72
CA SER A 51 -5.28 25.10 18.45
C SER A 51 -6.58 25.17 17.68
N PHE A 52 -7.58 24.38 18.02
CA PHE A 52 -8.84 24.32 17.29
C PHE A 52 -10.05 24.62 18.17
N GLU A 53 -11.01 25.33 17.62
CA GLU A 53 -12.31 25.57 18.25
C GLU A 53 -13.15 24.28 18.24
N ARG A 54 -14.18 24.23 19.11
CA ARG A 54 -15.01 23.03 19.22
C ARG A 54 -15.76 22.69 17.94
N GLU A 55 -16.14 23.72 17.19
CA GLU A 55 -16.87 23.57 15.93
C GLU A 55 -15.98 23.00 14.84
N GLU A 56 -14.76 23.52 14.68
CA GLU A 56 -13.76 23.03 13.74
C GLU A 56 -13.39 21.56 14.04
N MET A 57 -13.26 21.23 15.32
CA MET A 57 -12.97 19.86 15.75
C MET A 57 -14.11 18.89 15.40
N GLN A 58 -15.39 19.35 15.54
CA GLN A 58 -16.54 18.53 15.19
C GLN A 58 -16.63 18.31 13.68
N GLU A 59 -16.38 19.35 12.89
CA GLU A 59 -16.32 19.24 11.43
C GLU A 59 -15.23 18.29 10.97
N TRP A 60 -14.00 18.44 11.50
CA TRP A 60 -12.89 17.56 11.18
C TRP A 60 -13.17 16.09 11.52
N LEU A 61 -13.75 15.83 12.69
CA LEU A 61 -14.13 14.48 13.11
C LEU A 61 -15.28 13.90 12.26
N TRP A 62 -16.21 14.75 11.83
CA TRP A 62 -17.31 14.33 10.97
C TRP A 62 -16.83 13.99 9.56
N GLU A 63 -15.94 14.81 8.99
CA GLU A 63 -15.29 14.50 7.70
C GLU A 63 -14.47 13.22 7.79
N THR A 64 -13.65 13.08 8.83
CA THR A 64 -12.89 11.85 9.09
C THR A 64 -13.80 10.62 9.13
N TRP A 65 -14.94 10.71 9.82
CA TRP A 65 -15.92 9.62 9.87
C TRP A 65 -16.55 9.32 8.51
N ARG A 66 -16.80 10.35 7.70
CA ARG A 66 -17.27 10.19 6.33
C ARG A 66 -16.27 9.42 5.49
N PHE A 67 -15.00 9.80 5.56
CA PHE A 67 -13.91 9.09 4.88
C PHE A 67 -13.79 7.63 5.35
N VAL A 68 -13.82 7.37 6.64
CA VAL A 68 -13.77 6.00 7.18
C VAL A 68 -14.89 5.14 6.61
N LYS A 69 -16.13 5.64 6.60
CA LYS A 69 -17.26 4.90 6.01
C LYS A 69 -17.11 4.62 4.52
N GLN A 70 -16.43 5.49 3.80
CA GLN A 70 -16.23 5.37 2.36
C GLN A 70 -15.06 4.44 2.03
N ILE A 71 -13.98 4.52 2.81
CA ILE A 71 -12.73 3.80 2.57
C ILE A 71 -12.78 2.37 3.13
N PHE A 72 -13.37 2.17 4.30
CA PHE A 72 -13.35 0.89 5.01
C PHE A 72 -13.98 -0.28 4.23
N PRO A 73 -15.15 -0.13 3.59
CA PRO A 73 -15.71 -1.19 2.75
C PRO A 73 -14.81 -1.53 1.57
N LEU A 74 -14.21 -0.51 0.94
CA LEU A 74 -13.30 -0.69 -0.19
C LEU A 74 -12.04 -1.46 0.24
N LEU A 75 -11.52 -1.17 1.42
CA LEU A 75 -10.36 -1.87 1.98
C LEU A 75 -10.67 -3.34 2.26
N ILE A 76 -11.84 -3.65 2.83
CA ILE A 76 -12.28 -5.05 3.05
C ILE A 76 -12.37 -5.81 1.73
N VAL A 77 -13.02 -5.21 0.73
CA VAL A 77 -13.16 -5.79 -0.61
C VAL A 77 -11.76 -6.01 -1.22
N GLY A 78 -10.88 -5.03 -1.11
CA GLY A 78 -9.51 -5.13 -1.62
C GLY A 78 -8.68 -6.23 -0.96
N VAL A 79 -8.73 -6.35 0.37
CA VAL A 79 -8.04 -7.45 1.09
C VAL A 79 -8.61 -8.81 0.69
N PHE A 80 -9.93 -8.91 0.49
CA PHE A 80 -10.56 -10.13 -0.01
C PHE A 80 -10.04 -10.51 -1.40
N PHE A 81 -10.00 -9.55 -2.33
CA PHE A 81 -9.46 -9.78 -3.68
C PHE A 81 -7.97 -10.12 -3.67
N ALA A 82 -7.16 -9.47 -2.83
CA ALA A 82 -5.75 -9.79 -2.68
C ALA A 82 -5.55 -11.23 -2.16
N GLY A 83 -6.36 -11.65 -1.19
CA GLY A 83 -6.36 -13.03 -0.69
C GLY A 83 -6.78 -14.05 -1.75
N MET A 84 -7.82 -13.73 -2.53
CA MET A 84 -8.27 -14.57 -3.63
C MET A 84 -7.21 -14.67 -4.74
N PHE A 85 -6.60 -13.55 -5.12
CA PHE A 85 -5.51 -13.50 -6.08
C PHE A 85 -4.34 -14.39 -5.65
N ARG A 86 -3.92 -14.28 -4.38
CA ARG A 86 -2.89 -15.14 -3.79
C ARG A 86 -3.23 -16.62 -3.88
N ALA A 87 -4.50 -16.99 -3.62
CA ALA A 87 -4.93 -18.38 -3.65
C ALA A 87 -4.97 -18.99 -5.07
N ILE A 88 -5.20 -18.17 -6.09
CA ILE A 88 -5.33 -18.59 -7.49
C ILE A 88 -3.99 -18.55 -8.22
N THR A 89 -3.09 -17.63 -7.82
CA THR A 89 -1.81 -17.42 -8.51
C THR A 89 -0.79 -18.46 -8.04
N PRO A 90 -0.24 -19.31 -8.94
CA PRO A 90 0.82 -20.23 -8.58
C PRO A 90 2.09 -19.48 -8.17
N GLU A 91 2.69 -19.87 -7.05
CA GLU A 91 3.94 -19.25 -6.55
C GLU A 91 5.07 -19.35 -7.58
N GLU A 92 5.12 -20.45 -8.31
CA GLU A 92 6.14 -20.72 -9.33
C GLU A 92 6.15 -19.66 -10.43
N TRP A 93 4.99 -19.15 -10.84
CA TRP A 93 4.90 -18.10 -11.86
C TRP A 93 5.50 -16.78 -11.37
N VAL A 94 5.17 -16.39 -10.15
CA VAL A 94 5.69 -15.15 -9.56
C VAL A 94 7.20 -15.27 -9.34
N GLN A 95 7.66 -16.40 -8.83
CA GLN A 95 9.08 -16.65 -8.59
C GLN A 95 9.88 -16.68 -9.88
N GLN A 96 9.38 -17.30 -10.95
CA GLN A 96 10.05 -17.33 -12.25
C GLN A 96 10.16 -15.96 -12.91
N LEU A 97 9.08 -15.18 -12.86
CA LEU A 97 8.98 -13.89 -13.54
C LEU A 97 9.62 -12.74 -12.75
N ALA A 98 9.44 -12.73 -11.45
CA ALA A 98 9.81 -11.61 -10.58
C ALA A 98 10.51 -12.01 -9.26
N GLY A 99 10.92 -13.27 -9.11
CA GLY A 99 11.60 -13.76 -7.91
C GLY A 99 13.06 -13.34 -7.80
N ARG A 100 13.65 -12.72 -8.82
CA ARG A 100 15.03 -12.23 -8.84
C ARG A 100 15.08 -10.76 -9.18
N ASN A 101 16.12 -10.06 -8.68
CA ASN A 101 16.35 -8.67 -9.03
C ASN A 101 17.09 -8.55 -10.36
N THR A 102 16.39 -8.70 -11.46
CA THR A 102 16.91 -8.48 -12.82
C THR A 102 16.16 -7.32 -13.46
N ILE A 103 16.77 -6.68 -14.47
CA ILE A 103 16.10 -5.59 -15.23
C ILE A 103 14.79 -6.09 -15.83
N TRP A 104 14.77 -7.31 -16.35
CA TRP A 104 13.56 -7.92 -16.92
C TRP A 104 12.48 -8.15 -15.87
N ALA A 105 12.83 -8.64 -14.70
CA ALA A 105 11.88 -8.84 -13.60
C ALA A 105 11.27 -7.51 -13.13
N ASN A 106 12.09 -6.44 -13.06
CA ASN A 106 11.60 -5.11 -12.72
C ASN A 106 10.68 -4.54 -13.83
N LEU A 107 11.00 -4.75 -15.09
CA LEU A 107 10.15 -4.36 -16.22
C LEU A 107 8.83 -5.13 -16.23
N ILE A 108 8.85 -6.42 -15.88
CA ILE A 108 7.64 -7.24 -15.68
C ILE A 108 6.80 -6.66 -14.54
N GLY A 109 7.41 -6.26 -13.42
CA GLY A 109 6.72 -5.58 -12.32
C GLY A 109 5.99 -4.32 -12.79
N VAL A 110 6.67 -3.45 -13.55
CA VAL A 110 6.06 -2.26 -14.16
C VAL A 110 4.89 -2.63 -15.08
N THR A 111 5.06 -3.65 -15.91
CA THR A 111 4.00 -4.11 -16.83
C THR A 111 2.78 -4.62 -16.07
N PHE A 112 2.99 -5.33 -14.97
CA PHE A 112 1.90 -5.73 -14.07
C PHE A 112 1.15 -4.52 -13.53
N GLY A 113 1.83 -3.45 -13.10
CA GLY A 113 1.20 -2.21 -12.65
C GLY A 113 0.29 -1.59 -13.71
N VAL A 114 0.70 -1.62 -14.99
CA VAL A 114 -0.12 -1.07 -16.09
C VAL A 114 -1.46 -1.81 -16.25
N PHE A 115 -1.47 -3.13 -16.09
CA PHE A 115 -2.65 -3.97 -16.32
C PHE A 115 -3.48 -4.23 -15.08
N MET A 116 -2.87 -4.24 -13.91
CA MET A 116 -3.51 -4.56 -12.64
C MET A 116 -3.70 -3.29 -11.81
N TYR A 117 -4.51 -2.36 -12.33
CA TYR A 117 -4.85 -1.15 -11.59
C TYR A 117 -5.66 -1.48 -10.35
N PHE A 118 -5.02 -1.37 -9.20
CA PHE A 118 -5.70 -1.42 -7.91
C PHE A 118 -5.86 -0.03 -7.32
N PRO A 119 -6.98 0.26 -6.64
CA PRO A 119 -7.08 1.48 -5.85
C PRO A 119 -5.94 1.55 -4.83
N THR A 120 -5.31 2.70 -4.65
CA THR A 120 -4.13 2.93 -3.78
C THR A 120 -4.23 2.30 -2.38
N LEU A 121 -5.45 2.23 -1.83
CA LEU A 121 -5.72 1.60 -0.53
C LEU A 121 -5.56 0.08 -0.53
N VAL A 122 -5.63 -0.54 -1.69
CA VAL A 122 -5.53 -1.99 -1.88
C VAL A 122 -4.11 -2.41 -2.28
N GLU A 123 -3.27 -1.48 -2.72
CA GLU A 123 -1.89 -1.75 -3.14
C GLU A 123 -1.07 -2.43 -2.04
N VAL A 124 -1.22 -2.01 -0.78
CA VAL A 124 -0.46 -2.58 0.34
C VAL A 124 -0.76 -4.06 0.58
N PRO A 125 -2.03 -4.49 0.70
CA PRO A 125 -2.35 -5.93 0.78
C PRO A 125 -1.93 -6.71 -0.46
N VAL A 126 -2.03 -6.14 -1.66
CA VAL A 126 -1.58 -6.77 -2.91
C VAL A 126 -0.06 -6.92 -2.92
N ALA A 127 0.68 -5.87 -2.55
CA ALA A 127 2.13 -5.91 -2.41
C ALA A 127 2.59 -6.98 -1.40
N ALA A 128 1.88 -7.10 -0.26
CA ALA A 128 2.15 -8.15 0.72
C ALA A 128 1.90 -9.55 0.13
N ALA A 129 0.81 -9.73 -0.64
CA ALA A 129 0.51 -10.99 -1.32
C ALA A 129 1.60 -11.36 -2.34
N PHE A 130 2.12 -10.41 -3.11
CA PHE A 130 3.23 -10.65 -4.03
C PHE A 130 4.52 -11.05 -3.31
N LEU A 131 4.85 -10.41 -2.17
CA LEU A 131 6.00 -10.82 -1.35
C LEU A 131 5.84 -12.24 -0.83
N ASP A 132 4.65 -12.59 -0.36
CA ASP A 132 4.35 -13.94 0.14
C ASP A 132 4.42 -15.01 -0.97
N LEU A 133 4.12 -14.64 -2.22
CA LEU A 133 4.29 -15.49 -3.41
C LEU A 133 5.74 -15.56 -3.90
N GLY A 134 6.69 -14.89 -3.22
CA GLY A 134 8.11 -14.95 -3.52
C GLY A 134 8.61 -13.89 -4.52
N MET A 135 7.85 -12.82 -4.76
CA MET A 135 8.32 -11.69 -5.56
C MET A 135 9.49 -10.99 -4.86
N HIS A 136 10.55 -10.69 -5.61
CA HIS A 136 11.68 -9.94 -5.07
C HIS A 136 11.30 -8.47 -4.82
N ARG A 137 11.87 -7.85 -3.79
CA ARG A 137 11.53 -6.47 -3.36
C ARG A 137 11.84 -5.41 -4.43
N GLY A 138 12.82 -5.65 -5.31
CA GLY A 138 13.13 -4.76 -6.44
C GLY A 138 11.96 -4.66 -7.43
N PRO A 139 11.55 -5.75 -8.10
CA PRO A 139 10.37 -5.78 -8.97
C PRO A 139 9.10 -5.30 -8.28
N LEU A 140 8.93 -5.57 -6.99
CA LEU A 140 7.78 -5.06 -6.24
C LEU A 140 7.81 -3.54 -6.13
N LEU A 141 8.97 -2.94 -5.85
CA LEU A 141 9.07 -1.47 -5.84
C LEU A 141 8.81 -0.89 -7.23
N ALA A 142 9.33 -1.52 -8.29
CA ALA A 142 9.07 -1.08 -9.66
C ALA A 142 7.56 -1.10 -9.98
N TYR A 143 6.84 -2.14 -9.56
CA TYR A 143 5.40 -2.23 -9.64
C TYR A 143 4.72 -1.08 -8.90
N LEU A 144 5.03 -0.87 -7.61
CA LEU A 144 4.40 0.15 -6.77
C LEU A 144 4.65 1.59 -7.27
N LEU A 145 5.79 1.85 -7.93
CA LEU A 145 6.07 3.14 -8.54
C LEU A 145 5.33 3.35 -9.85
N ALA A 146 5.07 2.28 -10.59
CA ALA A 146 4.41 2.35 -11.89
C ALA A 146 2.88 2.36 -11.78
N ASP A 147 2.30 1.60 -10.85
CA ASP A 147 0.85 1.36 -10.73
C ASP A 147 0.01 2.66 -10.67
N PRO A 148 0.29 3.64 -9.80
CA PRO A 148 -0.51 4.85 -9.72
C PRO A 148 -0.40 5.74 -10.98
N GLU A 149 0.71 5.66 -11.69
CA GLU A 149 1.01 6.54 -12.83
C GLU A 149 0.64 5.93 -14.18
N LEU A 150 0.83 4.62 -14.35
CA LEU A 150 0.73 3.92 -15.62
C LEU A 150 -0.48 2.98 -15.71
N SER A 151 -1.60 3.31 -15.10
CA SER A 151 -2.81 2.51 -15.34
C SER A 151 -3.27 2.61 -16.80
N LEU A 152 -3.83 1.53 -17.33
CA LEU A 152 -4.38 1.52 -18.69
C LEU A 152 -5.37 2.67 -18.92
N GLN A 153 -6.17 3.00 -17.91
CA GLN A 153 -7.13 4.11 -17.94
C GLN A 153 -6.40 5.46 -18.04
N SER A 154 -5.37 5.68 -17.20
CA SER A 154 -4.57 6.90 -17.23
C SER A 154 -3.89 7.10 -18.58
N ILE A 155 -3.33 6.05 -19.17
CA ILE A 155 -2.69 6.08 -20.48
C ILE A 155 -3.69 6.49 -21.57
N LEU A 156 -4.91 5.93 -21.54
CA LEU A 156 -5.95 6.25 -22.53
C LEU A 156 -6.43 7.70 -22.40
N VAL A 157 -6.64 8.18 -21.17
CA VAL A 157 -7.06 9.57 -20.93
C VAL A 157 -5.96 10.55 -21.33
N THR A 158 -4.73 10.31 -20.87
CA THR A 158 -3.57 11.15 -21.19
C THR A 158 -3.31 11.18 -22.69
N GLY A 159 -3.50 10.03 -23.38
CA GLY A 159 -3.38 9.94 -24.83
C GLY A 159 -4.37 10.80 -25.59
N ARG A 160 -5.56 11.01 -25.05
CA ARG A 160 -6.57 11.90 -25.62
C ARG A 160 -6.27 13.38 -25.37
N ILE A 161 -5.67 13.71 -24.24
CA ILE A 161 -5.38 15.09 -23.83
C ILE A 161 -4.08 15.59 -24.47
N MET A 162 -2.98 14.82 -24.33
CA MET A 162 -1.63 15.23 -24.73
C MET A 162 -1.22 14.74 -26.13
N GLY A 163 -2.00 13.82 -26.70
CA GLY A 163 -1.70 13.15 -27.96
C GLY A 163 -0.75 11.95 -27.79
N ARG A 164 -0.82 11.03 -28.78
CA ARG A 164 -0.16 9.71 -28.69
C ARG A 164 1.36 9.78 -28.50
N ALA A 165 2.05 10.69 -29.20
CA ALA A 165 3.50 10.80 -29.12
C ALA A 165 3.99 11.22 -27.72
N LYS A 166 3.39 12.25 -27.15
CA LYS A 166 3.76 12.74 -25.80
C LYS A 166 3.42 11.70 -24.73
N THR A 167 2.28 11.04 -24.85
CA THR A 167 1.87 9.95 -23.95
C THR A 167 2.82 8.77 -24.04
N ALA A 168 3.24 8.36 -25.22
CA ALA A 168 4.22 7.28 -25.38
C ALA A 168 5.57 7.64 -24.70
N THR A 169 6.05 8.88 -24.86
CA THR A 169 7.24 9.37 -24.19
C THR A 169 7.07 9.34 -22.66
N TYR A 170 5.94 9.82 -22.16
CA TYR A 170 5.63 9.80 -20.72
C TYR A 170 5.64 8.37 -20.17
N VAL A 171 4.89 7.47 -20.78
CA VAL A 171 4.82 6.06 -20.38
C VAL A 171 6.20 5.39 -20.40
N SER A 172 6.98 5.64 -21.45
CA SER A 172 8.34 5.09 -21.57
C SER A 172 9.27 5.61 -20.48
N LEU A 173 9.20 6.91 -20.14
CA LEU A 173 10.02 7.50 -19.09
C LEU A 173 9.64 6.97 -17.71
N VAL A 174 8.35 6.91 -17.39
CA VAL A 174 7.89 6.37 -16.08
C VAL A 174 8.28 4.90 -15.98
N ALA A 175 8.06 4.10 -17.02
CA ALA A 175 8.45 2.68 -17.04
C ALA A 175 9.96 2.51 -16.85
N LEU A 176 10.79 3.34 -17.53
CA LEU A 176 12.23 3.32 -17.39
C LEU A 176 12.67 3.66 -15.97
N PHE A 177 12.18 4.80 -15.42
CA PHE A 177 12.56 5.23 -14.09
C PHE A 177 12.10 4.28 -13.01
N SER A 178 10.88 3.74 -13.08
CA SER A 178 10.38 2.74 -12.14
C SER A 178 11.21 1.45 -12.19
N THR A 179 11.57 0.99 -13.40
CA THR A 179 12.43 -0.19 -13.58
C THR A 179 13.83 0.03 -12.98
N VAL A 180 14.46 1.17 -13.26
CA VAL A 180 15.79 1.50 -12.74
C VAL A 180 15.75 1.66 -11.23
N ALA A 181 14.77 2.37 -10.69
CA ALA A 181 14.62 2.56 -9.24
C ALA A 181 14.41 1.22 -8.51
N GLY A 182 13.55 0.36 -9.04
CA GLY A 182 13.34 -0.98 -8.49
C GLY A 182 14.61 -1.83 -8.52
N TYR A 183 15.32 -1.82 -9.64
CA TYR A 183 16.59 -2.56 -9.78
C TYR A 183 17.65 -2.08 -8.80
N LEU A 184 17.86 -0.76 -8.69
CA LEU A 184 18.85 -0.18 -7.78
C LEU A 184 18.49 -0.46 -6.32
N PHE A 185 17.23 -0.34 -5.97
CA PHE A 185 16.74 -0.67 -4.63
C PHE A 185 16.97 -2.13 -4.27
N GLY A 186 16.63 -3.05 -5.18
CA GLY A 186 16.85 -4.47 -4.97
C GLY A 186 18.33 -4.83 -4.88
N ALA A 187 19.20 -4.16 -5.65
CA ALA A 187 20.66 -4.33 -5.56
C ALA A 187 21.22 -3.77 -4.25
N ALA A 188 20.74 -2.61 -3.79
CA ALA A 188 21.15 -2.04 -2.52
C ALA A 188 20.78 -2.95 -1.33
N LEU A 189 19.58 -3.54 -1.34
CA LEU A 189 19.17 -4.48 -0.29
C LEU A 189 19.98 -5.78 -0.25
N ALA A 190 20.54 -6.19 -1.38
CA ALA A 190 21.41 -7.38 -1.45
C ALA A 190 22.85 -7.10 -0.95
N ALA A 191 23.23 -5.81 -0.82
CA ALA A 191 24.55 -5.38 -0.35
C ALA A 191 24.62 -5.19 1.17
N PHE A 192 23.46 -5.18 1.86
CA PHE A 192 23.34 -5.10 3.32
C PHE A 192 22.81 -6.40 3.91
#